data_f9e199a4713664065cb3695c56cd7ed6
#
_entry.id   f9e199a4713664065cb3695c56cd7ed6
#
_cell.length_a   1.000
_cell.length_b   1.000
_cell.length_c   1.000
_cell.angle_alpha   90.00
_cell.angle_beta   90.00
_cell.angle_gamma   90.00
#
_symmetry.space_group_name_H-M   'P 1'
#
loop_
_entity.id
_entity.type
_entity.pdbx_description
1 polymer ?
#
loop_
_entity_poly.entity_id
_entity_poly.type
_entity_poly.pdbx_seq_one_letter_code
_entity_poly.pdbx_strand_id
1 'polypeptide(L)'
;MASAMDTRSIGIIGMGDMGKMYAQRLSQAGWSAFGSSMTWEFFTIPPFWRVMGFWVVGDFSILITYNPPAPMEPLLTPECRVNACDRPANYESLKREFASNQNINILPNGHLVSRISDYIIYSVEAEAIDKIVAEYGPFEATKVGAIVGGQTSCKAPELAAFDKYLPNDVEIISCHSLHGPNVNPKGQPLVLIKHRASDESLRFVEDLFASFQSKYVYLSGVMHDRITADTQAVTHAAFLSMGTAWHANNQFPWEVARYVGGIENVKINITLRIYANKWHVYAGLAILNPAAKMQIRQYAQSVTELFKLMLGGHREEFRARVKAAGAAVFKSGTTQHELLLQDEVLDQFSLSKGMSERMPNNHLSLLAIVDCWWKLGIVPYDHMICSTPLFRLWLGVTEYLFRNEDLLNEVLDIAIDDNTFRSDDLEFTFAARAWSECVSFGDFASYRDRFEKIQSYFAPRFPEAVRLGNEMMKTILDKTTTTTYATTVNATSSS
;
A
#
# COMPACT_ATOMS: atom_id res chain seq x y z
N MET A 1 35.84 -26.30 -23.50
CA MET A 1 34.83 -25.39 -24.07
C MET A 1 34.24 -24.65 -22.88
N ALA A 2 34.60 -23.39 -22.69
CA ALA A 2 34.00 -22.55 -21.62
C ALA A 2 32.54 -22.29 -22.00
N SER A 3 31.60 -22.67 -21.15
CA SER A 3 30.20 -22.36 -21.34
C SER A 3 30.06 -20.84 -21.41
N ALA A 4 29.34 -20.33 -22.40
CA ALA A 4 29.00 -18.93 -22.50
C ALA A 4 28.39 -18.51 -21.16
N MET A 5 29.00 -17.55 -20.46
CA MET A 5 28.44 -16.92 -19.28
C MET A 5 27.10 -16.32 -19.68
N ASP A 6 26.04 -16.82 -19.09
CA ASP A 6 24.67 -16.37 -19.30
C ASP A 6 24.51 -14.94 -18.71
N THR A 7 24.77 -13.93 -19.54
CA THR A 7 24.63 -12.52 -19.16
C THR A 7 23.17 -12.11 -19.31
N ARG A 8 22.35 -12.43 -18.32
CA ARG A 8 20.94 -12.01 -18.32
C ARG A 8 20.84 -10.51 -18.09
N SER A 9 19.87 -9.88 -18.74
CA SER A 9 19.68 -8.43 -18.72
C SER A 9 18.27 -8.06 -18.25
N ILE A 10 18.18 -6.94 -17.52
CA ILE A 10 16.92 -6.42 -17.00
C ILE A 10 16.56 -5.14 -17.75
N GLY A 11 15.31 -5.04 -18.17
CA GLY A 11 14.73 -3.84 -18.76
C GLY A 11 13.88 -3.08 -17.75
N ILE A 12 14.01 -1.76 -17.67
CA ILE A 12 13.12 -0.90 -16.91
C ILE A 12 12.54 0.17 -17.83
N ILE A 13 11.22 0.15 -17.99
CA ILE A 13 10.48 1.16 -18.76
C ILE A 13 9.77 2.06 -17.77
N GLY A 14 10.23 3.32 -17.68
CA GLY A 14 9.80 4.28 -16.68
C GLY A 14 10.83 4.46 -15.57
N MET A 15 11.51 5.59 -15.57
CA MET A 15 12.55 5.97 -14.60
C MET A 15 12.07 7.07 -13.66
N GLY A 16 10.83 6.92 -13.15
CA GLY A 16 10.35 7.64 -11.98
C GLY A 16 11.06 7.20 -10.70
N ASP A 17 10.63 7.69 -9.54
CA ASP A 17 11.32 7.43 -8.27
C ASP A 17 11.48 5.92 -7.97
N MET A 18 10.44 5.10 -8.25
CA MET A 18 10.51 3.64 -8.08
C MET A 18 11.41 2.99 -9.12
N GLY A 19 11.30 3.34 -10.40
CA GLY A 19 12.14 2.79 -11.46
C GLY A 19 13.62 3.05 -11.20
N LYS A 20 13.98 4.24 -10.75
CA LYS A 20 15.35 4.60 -10.36
C LYS A 20 15.84 3.76 -9.17
N MET A 21 15.03 3.58 -8.14
CA MET A 21 15.37 2.74 -7.00
C MET A 21 15.64 1.29 -7.41
N TYR A 22 14.79 0.72 -8.27
CA TYR A 22 14.99 -0.62 -8.81
C TYR A 22 16.26 -0.70 -9.66
N ALA A 23 16.48 0.25 -10.59
CA ALA A 23 17.66 0.29 -11.43
C ALA A 23 18.95 0.31 -10.60
N GLN A 24 19.01 1.16 -9.57
CA GLN A 24 20.18 1.28 -8.68
C GLN A 24 20.44 -0.02 -7.91
N ARG A 25 19.40 -0.63 -7.34
CA ARG A 25 19.58 -1.86 -6.55
C ARG A 25 19.91 -3.07 -7.41
N LEU A 26 19.23 -3.23 -8.52
CA LEU A 26 19.48 -4.33 -9.46
C LEU A 26 20.86 -4.23 -10.12
N SER A 27 21.35 -3.02 -10.38
CA SER A 27 22.70 -2.82 -10.93
C SER A 27 23.83 -3.13 -9.95
N GLN A 28 23.53 -3.14 -8.64
CA GLN A 28 24.48 -3.48 -7.57
C GLN A 28 24.43 -4.96 -7.19
N ALA A 29 23.44 -5.70 -7.68
CA ALA A 29 23.25 -7.11 -7.39
C ALA A 29 24.30 -7.94 -8.14
N GLY A 30 25.23 -8.54 -7.40
CA GLY A 30 26.06 -9.61 -7.93
C GLY A 30 25.22 -10.89 -8.04
N TRP A 31 25.10 -11.48 -9.22
CA TRP A 31 24.35 -12.71 -9.46
C TRP A 31 25.19 -13.93 -9.11
N SER A 32 24.79 -14.70 -8.11
CA SER A 32 25.32 -16.04 -7.87
C SER A 32 24.28 -17.05 -8.35
N ALA A 33 24.64 -17.84 -9.37
CA ALA A 33 23.89 -19.01 -9.76
C ALA A 33 24.11 -20.12 -8.70
N PHE A 34 23.18 -20.27 -7.76
CA PHE A 34 23.13 -21.45 -6.89
C PHE A 34 21.70 -21.87 -6.64
N GLY A 35 21.40 -23.12 -7.07
CA GLY A 35 20.20 -23.82 -6.67
C GLY A 35 20.26 -24.14 -5.17
N SER A 36 19.41 -23.51 -4.39
CA SER A 36 19.15 -23.91 -3.02
C SER A 36 17.96 -24.86 -2.99
N SER A 37 18.12 -25.99 -2.31
CA SER A 37 17.03 -26.92 -2.01
C SER A 37 16.01 -26.22 -1.09
N MET A 38 14.80 -26.01 -1.59
CA MET A 38 13.70 -25.46 -0.81
C MET A 38 13.04 -26.55 0.01
N THR A 39 12.81 -26.27 1.30
CA THR A 39 11.80 -26.96 2.09
C THR A 39 10.54 -26.09 2.13
N TRP A 40 9.42 -26.64 1.66
CA TRP A 40 8.13 -25.97 1.60
C TRP A 40 7.34 -26.26 2.87
N GLU A 41 6.93 -25.23 3.59
CA GLU A 41 5.93 -25.39 4.65
C GLU A 41 4.59 -24.82 4.16
N PHE A 42 3.58 -25.69 4.14
CA PHE A 42 2.23 -25.34 3.76
C PHE A 42 1.39 -25.02 5.00
N PHE A 43 0.85 -23.80 5.05
CA PHE A 43 -0.20 -23.46 6.01
C PHE A 43 -1.55 -23.49 5.31
N THR A 44 -2.43 -24.35 5.77
CA THR A 44 -3.84 -24.41 5.34
C THR A 44 -4.67 -23.45 6.17
N ILE A 45 -5.35 -22.52 5.52
CA ILE A 45 -6.35 -21.66 6.14
C ILE A 45 -7.66 -22.46 6.24
N PRO A 46 -8.36 -22.47 7.39
CA PRO A 46 -9.63 -23.19 7.51
C PRO A 46 -10.68 -22.65 6.55
N PRO A 47 -11.48 -23.52 5.91
CA PRO A 47 -12.50 -23.11 4.97
C PRO A 47 -13.75 -22.61 5.71
N PHE A 48 -13.83 -21.33 6.03
CA PHE A 48 -15.08 -20.74 6.56
C PHE A 48 -15.33 -19.35 5.95
N TRP A 49 -15.90 -19.34 4.73
CA TRP A 49 -16.52 -18.14 4.16
C TRP A 49 -17.89 -18.49 3.62
N ARG A 50 -18.91 -18.05 4.33
CA ARG A 50 -20.30 -18.10 3.87
C ARG A 50 -20.70 -16.68 3.49
N VAL A 51 -20.67 -16.37 2.20
CA VAL A 51 -21.28 -15.15 1.67
C VAL A 51 -22.33 -15.55 0.64
N MET A 52 -23.57 -15.21 0.95
CA MET A 52 -24.75 -15.20 0.07
C MET A 52 -24.70 -16.11 -1.17
N GLY A 53 -25.09 -17.38 -1.00
CA GLY A 53 -25.74 -18.16 -2.04
C GLY A 53 -24.89 -18.74 -3.17
N PHE A 54 -23.57 -18.59 -3.21
CA PHE A 54 -22.70 -19.24 -4.20
C PHE A 54 -21.62 -20.07 -3.55
N TRP A 55 -21.60 -21.35 -3.89
CA TRP A 55 -20.53 -22.27 -3.57
C TRP A 55 -19.38 -22.05 -4.53
N VAL A 56 -18.26 -21.53 -4.04
CA VAL A 56 -16.98 -21.60 -4.75
C VAL A 56 -16.15 -22.67 -4.07
N VAL A 57 -16.03 -23.81 -4.72
CA VAL A 57 -15.10 -24.86 -4.35
C VAL A 57 -13.80 -24.58 -5.06
N GLY A 58 -12.80 -24.14 -4.33
CA GLY A 58 -11.44 -23.95 -4.85
C GLY A 58 -10.46 -23.94 -3.68
N ASP A 59 -9.46 -24.81 -3.75
CA ASP A 59 -8.34 -24.85 -2.80
C ASP A 59 -7.53 -23.56 -2.92
N PHE A 60 -7.59 -22.71 -1.88
CA PHE A 60 -6.76 -21.51 -1.78
C PHE A 60 -5.55 -21.80 -0.90
N SER A 61 -4.40 -21.96 -1.52
CA SER A 61 -3.11 -22.04 -0.82
C SER A 61 -2.41 -20.68 -0.88
N ILE A 62 -2.19 -20.04 0.27
CA ILE A 62 -1.27 -18.91 0.41
C ILE A 62 0.06 -19.46 0.90
N LEU A 63 1.10 -19.30 0.10
CA LEU A 63 2.47 -19.63 0.47
C LEU A 63 3.13 -18.43 1.15
N ILE A 64 3.57 -18.62 2.37
CA ILE A 64 4.19 -17.55 3.16
C ILE A 64 5.63 -17.94 3.51
N THR A 65 6.51 -17.03 3.22
CA THR A 65 7.87 -16.78 3.72
C THR A 65 9.02 -17.63 3.21
N TYR A 66 9.90 -16.93 2.46
CA TYR A 66 11.29 -17.31 2.26
C TYR A 66 12.19 -16.43 3.16
N ASN A 67 13.03 -17.06 3.98
CA ASN A 67 14.16 -16.42 4.61
C ASN A 67 15.40 -16.78 3.78
N PRO A 68 16.04 -15.83 3.06
CA PRO A 68 17.25 -16.14 2.34
C PRO A 68 18.37 -16.55 3.31
N PRO A 69 19.21 -17.52 2.98
CA PRO A 69 20.40 -17.87 3.75
C PRO A 69 21.36 -16.68 3.83
N ALA A 70 22.18 -16.65 4.89
CA ALA A 70 23.20 -15.63 5.09
C ALA A 70 24.13 -15.51 3.86
N PRO A 71 24.58 -14.30 3.48
CA PRO A 71 25.38 -14.10 2.29
C PRO A 71 26.69 -14.88 2.39
N MET A 72 26.89 -15.79 1.45
CA MET A 72 28.19 -16.41 1.20
C MET A 72 29.08 -15.44 0.40
N GLU A 73 30.38 -15.49 0.63
CA GLU A 73 31.37 -14.65 -0.04
C GLU A 73 31.29 -14.73 -1.58
N PRO A 74 31.54 -13.61 -2.30
CA PRO A 74 31.28 -13.54 -3.74
C PRO A 74 32.34 -14.31 -4.53
N LEU A 75 31.92 -15.40 -5.14
CA LEU A 75 32.61 -15.94 -6.30
C LEU A 75 32.23 -15.09 -7.52
N LEU A 76 33.20 -14.72 -8.35
CA LEU A 76 33.12 -13.86 -9.54
C LEU A 76 31.74 -13.83 -10.21
N THR A 77 31.06 -12.71 -10.09
CA THR A 77 29.66 -12.52 -10.52
C THR A 77 29.59 -12.03 -11.96
N PRO A 78 28.65 -12.56 -12.80
CA PRO A 78 28.34 -11.95 -14.09
C PRO A 78 27.76 -10.54 -13.84
N GLU A 79 28.22 -9.55 -14.58
CA GLU A 79 27.72 -8.19 -14.52
C GLU A 79 26.23 -8.14 -14.93
N CYS A 80 25.35 -7.81 -14.00
CA CYS A 80 23.96 -7.57 -14.32
C CYS A 80 23.83 -6.22 -15.04
N ARG A 81 23.40 -6.25 -16.31
CA ARG A 81 23.10 -5.03 -17.07
C ARG A 81 21.64 -4.66 -16.90
N VAL A 82 21.40 -3.46 -16.41
CA VAL A 82 20.08 -2.83 -16.39
C VAL A 82 19.95 -1.90 -17.59
N ASN A 83 19.05 -2.21 -18.50
CA ASN A 83 18.69 -1.36 -19.63
C ASN A 83 17.47 -0.53 -19.22
N ALA A 84 17.55 0.78 -19.25
CA ALA A 84 16.46 1.62 -18.76
C ALA A 84 16.11 2.72 -19.74
N CYS A 85 14.84 3.12 -19.78
CA CYS A 85 14.38 4.27 -20.54
C CYS A 85 13.24 5.00 -19.79
N ASP A 86 12.99 6.22 -20.21
CA ASP A 86 11.86 7.03 -19.82
C ASP A 86 11.34 7.82 -21.06
N ARG A 87 10.45 8.77 -20.84
CA ARG A 87 10.00 9.68 -21.87
C ARG A 87 11.18 10.35 -22.57
N PRO A 88 11.13 10.58 -23.89
CA PRO A 88 12.24 11.16 -24.65
C PRO A 88 12.83 12.45 -24.05
N ALA A 89 11.99 13.28 -23.44
CA ALA A 89 12.42 14.51 -22.77
C ALA A 89 13.38 14.29 -21.59
N ASN A 90 13.35 13.09 -20.97
CA ASN A 90 14.18 12.74 -19.82
C ASN A 90 15.50 12.04 -20.20
N TYR A 91 15.68 11.65 -21.46
CA TYR A 91 16.81 10.84 -21.91
C TYR A 91 18.18 11.43 -21.54
N GLU A 92 18.44 12.67 -21.91
CA GLU A 92 19.74 13.32 -21.67
C GLU A 92 20.01 13.60 -20.19
N SER A 93 18.95 13.87 -19.41
CA SER A 93 19.08 14.06 -17.95
C SER A 93 19.40 12.75 -17.23
N LEU A 94 18.72 11.66 -17.60
CA LEU A 94 18.98 10.33 -17.04
C LEU A 94 20.35 9.80 -17.41
N LYS A 95 20.78 10.02 -18.64
CA LYS A 95 22.12 9.64 -19.10
C LYS A 95 23.22 10.32 -18.29
N ARG A 96 23.05 11.59 -17.95
CA ARG A 96 23.97 12.32 -17.07
C ARG A 96 23.90 11.84 -15.62
N GLU A 97 22.69 11.60 -15.10
CA GLU A 97 22.46 11.12 -13.73
C GLU A 97 23.13 9.77 -13.47
N PHE A 98 23.05 8.85 -14.42
CA PHE A 98 23.60 7.49 -14.30
C PHE A 98 24.97 7.29 -14.96
N ALA A 99 25.63 8.35 -15.43
CA ALA A 99 26.91 8.26 -16.13
C ALA A 99 28.04 7.55 -15.35
N SER A 100 27.99 7.60 -14.02
CA SER A 100 28.98 6.96 -13.15
C SER A 100 28.69 5.46 -12.89
N ASN A 101 27.49 4.97 -13.23
CA ASN A 101 27.12 3.57 -13.01
C ASN A 101 27.17 2.79 -14.34
N GLN A 102 28.26 2.09 -14.58
CA GLN A 102 28.50 1.34 -15.83
C GLN A 102 27.52 0.16 -16.00
N ASN A 103 26.83 -0.28 -14.96
CA ASN A 103 25.87 -1.39 -15.00
C ASN A 103 24.46 -0.91 -15.40
N ILE A 104 24.23 0.40 -15.52
CA ILE A 104 22.95 0.99 -15.99
C ILE A 104 23.15 1.61 -17.36
N ASN A 105 22.46 1.07 -18.35
CA ASN A 105 22.48 1.54 -19.72
C ASN A 105 21.19 2.31 -20.03
N ILE A 106 21.27 3.63 -20.17
CA ILE A 106 20.12 4.46 -20.53
C ILE A 106 19.92 4.44 -22.05
N LEU A 107 18.75 3.98 -22.47
CA LEU A 107 18.35 3.85 -23.86
C LEU A 107 17.31 4.91 -24.26
N PRO A 108 17.26 5.29 -25.54
CA PRO A 108 16.36 6.36 -26.01
C PRO A 108 14.86 6.07 -25.85
N ASN A 109 14.47 4.80 -25.90
CA ASN A 109 13.05 4.39 -25.86
C ASN A 109 12.85 2.96 -25.38
N GLY A 110 11.58 2.59 -25.13
CA GLY A 110 11.19 1.27 -24.64
C GLY A 110 11.38 0.14 -25.66
N HIS A 111 11.34 0.42 -26.97
CA HIS A 111 11.61 -0.61 -28.00
C HIS A 111 13.02 -1.20 -27.88
N LEU A 112 14.01 -0.33 -27.66
CA LEU A 112 15.39 -0.80 -27.48
C LEU A 112 15.55 -1.58 -26.16
N VAL A 113 14.87 -1.14 -25.07
CA VAL A 113 14.88 -1.86 -23.80
C VAL A 113 14.24 -3.23 -23.94
N SER A 114 13.04 -3.31 -24.54
CA SER A 114 12.28 -4.54 -24.68
C SER A 114 12.97 -5.58 -25.57
N ARG A 115 13.70 -5.15 -26.60
CA ARG A 115 14.39 -6.06 -27.54
C ARG A 115 15.59 -6.79 -26.97
N ILE A 116 16.24 -6.22 -25.97
CA ILE A 116 17.52 -6.74 -25.47
C ILE A 116 17.47 -7.25 -24.04
N SER A 117 16.32 -7.15 -23.37
CA SER A 117 16.18 -7.49 -21.94
C SER A 117 15.45 -8.82 -21.78
N ASP A 118 15.89 -9.61 -20.80
CA ASP A 118 15.31 -10.91 -20.45
C ASP A 118 14.12 -10.80 -19.50
N TYR A 119 14.20 -9.85 -18.55
CA TYR A 119 13.07 -9.47 -17.71
C TYR A 119 12.81 -7.97 -17.85
N ILE A 120 11.61 -7.63 -18.27
CA ILE A 120 11.22 -6.23 -18.55
C ILE A 120 10.20 -5.78 -17.48
N ILE A 121 10.54 -4.73 -16.76
CA ILE A 121 9.71 -4.15 -15.71
C ILE A 121 9.11 -2.84 -16.21
N TYR A 122 7.77 -2.79 -16.32
CA TYR A 122 7.04 -1.55 -16.58
C TYR A 122 6.84 -0.81 -15.26
N SER A 123 7.64 0.25 -15.04
CA SER A 123 7.60 1.10 -13.85
C SER A 123 6.92 2.44 -14.19
N VAL A 124 5.68 2.36 -14.62
CA VAL A 124 4.87 3.49 -15.09
C VAL A 124 3.60 3.62 -14.25
N GLU A 125 2.94 4.77 -14.37
CA GLU A 125 1.67 5.02 -13.71
C GLU A 125 0.58 4.08 -14.23
N ALA A 126 -0.31 3.61 -13.34
CA ALA A 126 -1.38 2.67 -13.70
C ALA A 126 -2.31 3.22 -14.80
N GLU A 127 -2.51 4.53 -14.85
CA GLU A 127 -3.29 5.22 -15.90
C GLU A 127 -2.64 5.11 -17.28
N ALA A 128 -1.29 5.09 -17.32
CA ALA A 128 -0.53 5.08 -18.58
C ALA A 128 -0.22 3.67 -19.09
N ILE A 129 -0.43 2.62 -18.26
CA ILE A 129 0.09 1.27 -18.53
C ILE A 129 -0.45 0.69 -19.86
N ASP A 130 -1.74 0.82 -20.15
CA ASP A 130 -2.33 0.28 -21.40
C ASP A 130 -1.65 0.88 -22.63
N LYS A 131 -1.47 2.20 -22.65
CA LYS A 131 -0.82 2.90 -23.77
C LYS A 131 0.65 2.51 -23.93
N ILE A 132 1.37 2.43 -22.82
CA ILE A 132 2.82 2.14 -22.85
C ILE A 132 3.08 0.69 -23.25
N VAL A 133 2.25 -0.25 -22.75
CA VAL A 133 2.35 -1.66 -23.17
C VAL A 133 1.93 -1.84 -24.62
N ALA A 134 0.90 -1.11 -25.09
CA ALA A 134 0.52 -1.12 -26.50
C ALA A 134 1.66 -0.68 -27.43
N GLU A 135 2.50 0.25 -26.98
CA GLU A 135 3.63 0.77 -27.76
C GLU A 135 4.85 -0.18 -27.72
N TYR A 136 5.21 -0.69 -26.55
CA TYR A 136 6.48 -1.41 -26.34
C TYR A 136 6.32 -2.92 -26.14
N GLY A 137 5.09 -3.44 -26.06
CA GLY A 137 4.77 -4.85 -25.82
C GLY A 137 4.64 -5.76 -27.03
N PRO A 138 4.14 -5.30 -28.22
CA PRO A 138 3.88 -6.17 -29.37
C PRO A 138 5.12 -6.90 -29.90
N PHE A 139 4.88 -7.95 -30.68
CA PHE A 139 5.87 -8.91 -31.21
C PHE A 139 7.15 -8.28 -31.79
N GLU A 140 7.03 -7.15 -32.46
CA GLU A 140 8.19 -6.48 -33.04
C GLU A 140 9.06 -5.71 -32.02
N ALA A 141 8.53 -5.49 -30.83
CA ALA A 141 9.18 -4.71 -29.78
C ALA A 141 9.81 -5.56 -28.69
N THR A 142 9.21 -6.67 -28.28
CA THR A 142 9.65 -7.49 -27.15
C THR A 142 10.51 -8.67 -27.60
N LYS A 143 11.59 -8.94 -26.85
CA LYS A 143 12.47 -10.10 -27.08
C LYS A 143 11.66 -11.40 -26.94
N VAL A 144 11.87 -12.34 -27.88
CA VAL A 144 11.26 -13.67 -27.85
C VAL A 144 11.63 -14.40 -26.56
N GLY A 145 10.65 -14.97 -25.88
CA GLY A 145 10.84 -15.69 -24.62
C GLY A 145 11.22 -14.80 -23.43
N ALA A 146 11.04 -13.48 -23.53
CA ALA A 146 11.25 -12.59 -22.40
C ALA A 146 10.18 -12.79 -21.31
N ILE A 147 10.52 -12.39 -20.09
CA ILE A 147 9.58 -12.28 -18.99
C ILE A 147 9.20 -10.80 -18.86
N VAL A 148 7.93 -10.50 -18.70
CA VAL A 148 7.43 -9.13 -18.51
C VAL A 148 6.69 -9.01 -17.19
N GLY A 149 6.89 -7.91 -16.50
CA GLY A 149 6.16 -7.56 -15.30
C GLY A 149 5.97 -6.06 -15.15
N GLY A 150 5.24 -5.65 -14.14
CA GLY A 150 5.01 -4.26 -13.82
C GLY A 150 5.04 -4.00 -12.32
N GLN A 151 5.08 -2.73 -11.96
CA GLN A 151 5.15 -2.27 -10.57
C GLN A 151 3.92 -1.45 -10.15
N THR A 152 2.84 -1.48 -10.93
CA THR A 152 1.66 -0.70 -10.60
C THR A 152 1.03 -1.16 -9.28
N SER A 153 0.47 -0.23 -8.53
CA SER A 153 -0.25 -0.51 -7.28
C SER A 153 -1.63 -1.17 -7.49
N CYS A 154 -2.07 -1.28 -8.75
CA CYS A 154 -3.29 -1.95 -9.18
C CYS A 154 -2.97 -2.90 -10.34
N LYS A 155 -3.29 -4.18 -10.21
CA LYS A 155 -2.90 -5.21 -11.19
C LYS A 155 -3.93 -5.43 -12.29
N ALA A 156 -5.20 -5.14 -12.06
CA ALA A 156 -6.23 -5.35 -13.08
C ALA A 156 -5.92 -4.65 -14.41
N PRO A 157 -5.62 -3.34 -14.49
CA PRO A 157 -5.30 -2.69 -15.76
C PRO A 157 -3.95 -3.16 -16.33
N GLU A 158 -2.99 -3.46 -15.49
CA GLU A 158 -1.65 -3.92 -15.89
C GLU A 158 -1.70 -5.29 -16.56
N LEU A 159 -2.32 -6.26 -15.91
CA LEU A 159 -2.45 -7.62 -16.44
C LEU A 159 -3.34 -7.64 -17.69
N ALA A 160 -4.42 -6.85 -17.72
CA ALA A 160 -5.25 -6.71 -18.91
C ALA A 160 -4.47 -6.15 -20.11
N ALA A 161 -3.59 -5.18 -19.90
CA ALA A 161 -2.72 -4.66 -20.95
C ALA A 161 -1.69 -5.72 -21.42
N PHE A 162 -1.11 -6.47 -20.50
CA PHE A 162 -0.18 -7.54 -20.83
C PHE A 162 -0.86 -8.65 -21.62
N ASP A 163 -2.03 -9.12 -21.21
CA ASP A 163 -2.78 -10.14 -21.94
C ASP A 163 -3.21 -9.70 -23.34
N LYS A 164 -3.49 -8.41 -23.51
CA LYS A 164 -3.96 -7.83 -24.77
C LYS A 164 -2.84 -7.64 -25.80
N TYR A 165 -1.65 -7.22 -25.36
CA TYR A 165 -0.63 -6.73 -26.28
C TYR A 165 0.63 -7.60 -26.35
N LEU A 166 0.92 -8.41 -25.31
CA LEU A 166 2.12 -9.24 -25.32
C LEU A 166 1.93 -10.53 -26.13
N PRO A 167 2.92 -10.96 -26.91
CA PRO A 167 2.92 -12.25 -27.57
C PRO A 167 2.76 -13.42 -26.60
N ASN A 168 2.28 -14.56 -27.12
CA ASN A 168 2.02 -15.75 -26.30
C ASN A 168 3.28 -16.43 -25.77
N ASP A 169 4.43 -16.23 -26.40
CA ASP A 169 5.74 -16.73 -25.98
C ASP A 169 6.41 -15.85 -24.92
N VAL A 170 5.83 -14.72 -24.59
CA VAL A 170 6.27 -13.83 -23.50
C VAL A 170 5.60 -14.25 -22.20
N GLU A 171 6.39 -14.56 -21.20
CA GLU A 171 5.90 -14.91 -19.87
C GLU A 171 5.59 -13.66 -19.04
N ILE A 172 4.62 -13.77 -18.11
CA ILE A 172 4.16 -12.63 -17.31
C ILE A 172 4.31 -12.95 -15.82
N ILE A 173 5.24 -12.23 -15.17
CA ILE A 173 5.45 -12.23 -13.72
C ILE A 173 5.53 -10.79 -13.25
N SER A 174 4.47 -10.33 -12.63
CA SER A 174 4.38 -8.97 -12.13
C SER A 174 4.84 -8.85 -10.67
N CYS A 175 5.22 -7.66 -10.22
CA CYS A 175 5.64 -7.42 -8.85
C CYS A 175 5.02 -6.14 -8.27
N HIS A 176 4.98 -6.04 -6.94
CA HIS A 176 4.60 -4.81 -6.25
C HIS A 176 5.34 -4.69 -4.93
N SER A 177 6.20 -3.67 -4.81
CA SER A 177 6.76 -3.24 -3.52
C SER A 177 5.71 -2.41 -2.78
N LEU A 178 5.30 -2.90 -1.62
CA LEU A 178 4.28 -2.22 -0.80
C LEU A 178 4.86 -1.04 0.02
N HIS A 179 5.88 -0.38 -0.53
CA HIS A 179 6.57 0.75 0.09
C HIS A 179 7.05 1.75 -0.97
N GLY A 180 7.31 2.98 -0.55
CA GLY A 180 7.87 4.02 -1.42
C GLY A 180 9.39 3.87 -1.64
N PRO A 181 9.97 4.65 -2.56
CA PRO A 181 11.38 4.51 -3.01
C PRO A 181 12.41 4.80 -1.91
N ASN A 182 12.04 5.58 -0.90
CA ASN A 182 12.93 5.96 0.21
C ASN A 182 12.94 4.95 1.37
N VAL A 183 12.16 3.88 1.29
CA VAL A 183 12.12 2.81 2.31
C VAL A 183 13.14 1.74 1.94
N ASN A 184 13.92 1.27 2.94
CA ASN A 184 14.78 0.11 2.71
C ASN A 184 13.93 -1.14 2.48
N PRO A 185 14.03 -1.84 1.34
CA PRO A 185 13.23 -3.01 1.03
C PRO A 185 13.53 -4.23 1.90
N LYS A 186 14.65 -4.25 2.61
CA LYS A 186 15.04 -5.37 3.49
C LYS A 186 13.94 -5.69 4.50
N GLY A 187 13.43 -6.93 4.45
CA GLY A 187 12.37 -7.41 5.33
C GLY A 187 10.98 -6.85 5.00
N GLN A 188 10.85 -5.93 4.03
CA GLN A 188 9.54 -5.46 3.54
C GLN A 188 8.91 -6.49 2.61
N PRO A 189 7.58 -6.56 2.52
CA PRO A 189 6.93 -7.44 1.58
C PRO A 189 7.17 -6.99 0.13
N LEU A 190 7.46 -7.95 -0.73
CA LEU A 190 7.45 -7.81 -2.19
C LEU A 190 6.48 -8.83 -2.76
N VAL A 191 5.38 -8.34 -3.31
CA VAL A 191 4.39 -9.22 -3.94
C VAL A 191 4.91 -9.66 -5.30
N LEU A 192 4.86 -10.97 -5.57
CA LEU A 192 5.13 -11.57 -6.87
C LEU A 192 3.83 -12.22 -7.38
N ILE A 193 3.50 -11.93 -8.64
CA ILE A 193 2.27 -12.39 -9.27
C ILE A 193 2.64 -13.18 -10.53
N LYS A 194 2.66 -14.50 -10.40
CA LYS A 194 2.82 -15.41 -11.53
C LYS A 194 1.50 -15.49 -12.29
N HIS A 195 1.41 -14.75 -13.41
CA HIS A 195 0.15 -14.66 -14.19
C HIS A 195 0.15 -15.68 -15.35
N ARG A 196 1.16 -15.62 -16.22
CA ARG A 196 1.34 -16.52 -17.37
C ARG A 196 2.82 -16.85 -17.48
N ALA A 197 3.30 -17.79 -16.68
CA ALA A 197 4.73 -18.12 -16.61
C ALA A 197 4.99 -19.52 -16.07
N SER A 198 6.17 -20.03 -16.35
CA SER A 198 6.72 -21.28 -15.80
C SER A 198 7.19 -21.08 -14.35
N ASP A 199 7.43 -22.19 -13.63
CA ASP A 199 8.07 -22.13 -12.30
C ASP A 199 9.56 -21.79 -12.41
N GLU A 200 10.18 -22.09 -13.55
CA GLU A 200 11.59 -21.74 -13.83
C GLU A 200 11.73 -20.22 -13.92
N SER A 201 10.85 -19.57 -14.66
CA SER A 201 10.85 -18.12 -14.79
C SER A 201 10.52 -17.41 -13.49
N LEU A 202 9.64 -18.00 -12.66
CA LEU A 202 9.37 -17.45 -11.31
C LEU A 202 10.64 -17.50 -10.45
N ARG A 203 11.35 -18.63 -10.42
CA ARG A 203 12.62 -18.74 -9.68
C ARG A 203 13.67 -17.76 -10.18
N PHE A 204 13.75 -17.56 -11.49
CA PHE A 204 14.64 -16.54 -12.06
C PHE A 204 14.29 -15.13 -11.54
N VAL A 205 13.02 -14.75 -11.47
CA VAL A 205 12.58 -13.44 -10.95
C VAL A 205 12.84 -13.32 -9.45
N GLU A 206 12.67 -14.40 -8.67
CA GLU A 206 13.01 -14.47 -7.25
C GLU A 206 14.50 -14.24 -7.02
N ASP A 207 15.37 -14.94 -7.76
CA ASP A 207 16.81 -14.77 -7.69
C ASP A 207 17.23 -13.35 -8.04
N LEU A 208 16.58 -12.74 -9.03
CA LEU A 208 16.77 -11.37 -9.45
C LEU A 208 16.50 -10.39 -8.32
N PHE A 209 15.41 -10.58 -7.57
CA PHE A 209 15.04 -9.74 -6.45
C PHE A 209 15.68 -10.11 -5.11
N ALA A 210 16.49 -11.18 -5.03
CA ALA A 210 17.15 -11.58 -3.79
C ALA A 210 18.00 -10.46 -3.16
N SER A 211 18.60 -9.59 -4.01
CA SER A 211 19.35 -8.40 -3.55
C SER A 211 18.53 -7.40 -2.75
N PHE A 212 17.21 -7.41 -2.85
CA PHE A 212 16.33 -6.54 -2.07
C PHE A 212 16.17 -7.04 -0.63
N GLN A 213 16.45 -8.32 -0.36
CA GLN A 213 16.22 -8.96 0.93
C GLN A 213 14.78 -8.78 1.45
N SER A 214 13.84 -8.67 0.52
CA SER A 214 12.41 -8.54 0.81
C SER A 214 11.81 -9.90 1.14
N LYS A 215 10.68 -9.89 1.83
CA LYS A 215 9.85 -11.09 2.04
C LYS A 215 8.92 -11.26 0.85
N TYR A 216 9.07 -12.34 0.09
CA TYR A 216 8.17 -12.59 -1.04
C TYR A 216 6.79 -13.01 -0.57
N VAL A 217 5.77 -12.46 -1.24
CA VAL A 217 4.36 -12.78 -1.02
C VAL A 217 3.77 -13.15 -2.39
N TYR A 218 3.23 -14.35 -2.51
CA TYR A 218 2.68 -14.84 -3.77
C TYR A 218 1.18 -14.68 -3.79
N LEU A 219 0.66 -13.90 -4.76
CA LEU A 219 -0.75 -13.62 -4.91
C LEU A 219 -1.16 -13.75 -6.38
N SER A 220 -2.45 -13.99 -6.63
CA SER A 220 -3.04 -13.68 -7.93
C SER A 220 -3.27 -12.17 -8.06
N GLY A 221 -3.39 -11.67 -9.30
CA GLY A 221 -3.71 -10.25 -9.52
C GLY A 221 -5.01 -9.80 -8.86
N VAL A 222 -6.03 -10.67 -8.87
CA VAL A 222 -7.33 -10.41 -8.22
C VAL A 222 -7.19 -10.30 -6.69
N MET A 223 -6.45 -11.23 -6.07
CA MET A 223 -6.20 -11.19 -4.62
C MET A 223 -5.35 -9.97 -4.23
N HIS A 224 -4.32 -9.65 -5.02
CA HIS A 224 -3.54 -8.43 -4.82
C HIS A 224 -4.41 -7.19 -4.81
N ASP A 225 -5.27 -7.03 -5.83
CA ASP A 225 -6.13 -5.84 -5.94
C ASP A 225 -7.18 -5.77 -4.83
N ARG A 226 -7.70 -6.92 -4.38
CA ARG A 226 -8.56 -6.97 -3.21
C ARG A 226 -7.84 -6.51 -1.95
N ILE A 227 -6.67 -7.08 -1.66
CA ILE A 227 -5.88 -6.74 -0.46
C ILE A 227 -5.45 -5.27 -0.47
N THR A 228 -5.00 -4.74 -1.62
CA THR A 228 -4.62 -3.33 -1.73
C THR A 228 -5.82 -2.39 -1.61
N ALA A 229 -7.00 -2.81 -2.04
CA ALA A 229 -8.23 -2.07 -1.78
C ALA A 229 -8.55 -2.05 -0.28
N ASP A 230 -8.51 -3.21 0.39
CA ASP A 230 -8.85 -3.37 1.80
C ASP A 230 -7.91 -2.60 2.73
N THR A 231 -6.62 -2.50 2.37
CA THR A 231 -5.60 -1.89 3.22
C THR A 231 -5.20 -0.48 2.83
N GLN A 232 -5.25 -0.13 1.55
CA GLN A 232 -4.72 1.15 1.06
C GLN A 232 -5.81 2.09 0.54
N ALA A 233 -6.66 1.64 -0.39
CA ALA A 233 -7.56 2.54 -1.09
C ALA A 233 -8.56 3.24 -0.16
N VAL A 234 -9.23 2.49 0.71
CA VAL A 234 -10.19 3.05 1.67
C VAL A 234 -9.49 3.90 2.72
N THR A 235 -8.28 3.48 3.16
CA THR A 235 -7.46 4.26 4.09
C THR A 235 -7.10 5.61 3.48
N HIS A 236 -6.61 5.64 2.24
CA HIS A 236 -6.31 6.89 1.56
C HIS A 236 -7.55 7.78 1.41
N ALA A 237 -8.70 7.21 1.04
CA ALA A 237 -9.94 7.96 0.92
C ALA A 237 -10.38 8.61 2.23
N ALA A 238 -10.20 7.93 3.38
CA ALA A 238 -10.49 8.47 4.69
C ALA A 238 -9.62 9.71 5.00
N PHE A 239 -8.30 9.61 4.76
CA PHE A 239 -7.40 10.72 5.02
C PHE A 239 -7.55 11.88 4.02
N LEU A 240 -7.82 11.59 2.75
CA LEU A 240 -8.15 12.62 1.77
C LEU A 240 -9.41 13.38 2.16
N SER A 241 -10.39 12.67 2.73
CA SER A 241 -11.63 13.30 3.23
C SER A 241 -11.38 14.18 4.44
N MET A 242 -10.50 13.78 5.38
CA MET A 242 -10.12 14.59 6.53
C MET A 242 -9.45 15.90 6.10
N GLY A 243 -8.43 15.83 5.23
CA GLY A 243 -7.76 17.02 4.73
C GLY A 243 -8.70 17.97 3.98
N THR A 244 -9.64 17.41 3.21
CA THR A 244 -10.66 18.20 2.50
C THR A 244 -11.57 18.91 3.46
N ALA A 245 -12.03 18.25 4.54
CA ALA A 245 -12.89 18.84 5.57
C ALA A 245 -12.19 19.98 6.33
N TRP A 246 -10.94 19.78 6.74
CA TRP A 246 -10.15 20.84 7.37
C TRP A 246 -9.97 22.06 6.47
N HIS A 247 -9.68 21.82 5.19
CA HIS A 247 -9.60 22.92 4.21
C HIS A 247 -10.93 23.65 4.05
N ALA A 248 -12.06 22.92 3.99
CA ALA A 248 -13.39 23.51 3.82
C ALA A 248 -13.74 24.46 5.00
N ASN A 249 -13.34 24.09 6.21
CA ASN A 249 -13.49 24.91 7.40
C ASN A 249 -12.37 25.95 7.62
N ASN A 250 -11.42 26.10 6.68
CA ASN A 250 -10.22 26.94 6.82
C ASN A 250 -9.44 26.64 8.12
N GLN A 251 -9.36 25.35 8.51
CA GLN A 251 -8.72 24.92 9.74
C GLN A 251 -7.33 24.35 9.46
N PHE A 252 -6.40 24.70 10.34
CA PHE A 252 -5.16 23.95 10.51
C PHE A 252 -5.31 23.08 11.75
N PRO A 253 -5.44 21.74 11.61
CA PRO A 253 -5.80 20.87 12.72
C PRO A 253 -4.84 20.94 13.91
N TRP A 254 -3.56 21.25 13.69
CA TRP A 254 -2.57 21.46 14.75
C TRP A 254 -2.76 22.75 15.56
N GLU A 255 -3.68 23.63 15.16
CA GLU A 255 -4.03 24.87 15.85
C GLU A 255 -5.38 24.80 16.55
N VAL A 256 -6.05 23.66 16.50
CA VAL A 256 -7.40 23.44 17.04
C VAL A 256 -7.36 22.42 18.18
N ALA A 257 -7.87 22.80 19.36
CA ALA A 257 -7.83 21.96 20.56
C ALA A 257 -8.55 20.61 20.41
N ARG A 258 -9.54 20.50 19.53
CA ARG A 258 -10.22 19.23 19.19
C ARG A 258 -9.26 18.17 18.64
N TYR A 259 -8.18 18.58 17.99
CA TYR A 259 -7.23 17.68 17.33
C TYR A 259 -5.94 17.51 18.13
N VAL A 260 -6.02 17.62 19.46
CA VAL A 260 -4.93 17.33 20.39
C VAL A 260 -5.06 15.91 20.94
N GLY A 261 -3.95 15.18 20.98
CA GLY A 261 -3.89 13.82 21.55
C GLY A 261 -3.40 12.76 20.57
N GLY A 262 -3.10 11.57 21.10
CA GLY A 262 -2.40 10.52 20.36
C GLY A 262 -3.07 10.08 19.06
N ILE A 263 -4.36 9.77 19.10
CA ILE A 263 -5.13 9.38 17.89
C ILE A 263 -5.12 10.52 16.86
N GLU A 264 -5.29 11.76 17.28
CA GLU A 264 -5.32 12.90 16.38
C GLU A 264 -3.95 13.18 15.76
N ASN A 265 -2.88 13.02 16.51
CA ASN A 265 -1.51 13.13 15.98
C ASN A 265 -1.29 12.17 14.83
N VAL A 266 -1.77 10.93 14.94
CA VAL A 266 -1.69 9.93 13.84
C VAL A 266 -2.49 10.41 12.64
N LYS A 267 -3.74 10.83 12.82
CA LYS A 267 -4.59 11.32 11.72
C LYS A 267 -3.95 12.50 10.98
N ILE A 268 -3.46 13.49 11.71
CA ILE A 268 -2.84 14.69 11.15
C ILE A 268 -1.59 14.31 10.35
N ASN A 269 -0.66 13.56 10.97
CA ASN A 269 0.60 13.21 10.32
C ASN A 269 0.39 12.36 9.06
N ILE A 270 -0.54 11.39 9.08
CA ILE A 270 -0.84 10.57 7.90
C ILE A 270 -1.50 11.42 6.80
N THR A 271 -2.47 12.26 7.15
CA THR A 271 -3.13 13.16 6.17
C THR A 271 -2.11 14.04 5.46
N LEU A 272 -1.25 14.72 6.21
CA LEU A 272 -0.23 15.59 5.64
C LEU A 272 0.79 14.81 4.81
N ARG A 273 1.17 13.61 5.25
CA ARG A 273 2.06 12.74 4.49
C ARG A 273 1.46 12.31 3.15
N ILE A 274 0.17 12.00 3.12
CA ILE A 274 -0.54 11.66 1.87
C ILE A 274 -0.54 12.86 0.93
N TYR A 275 -0.92 14.03 1.41
CA TYR A 275 -0.94 15.24 0.58
C TYR A 275 0.46 15.77 0.21
N ALA A 276 1.51 15.37 0.91
CA ALA A 276 2.89 15.69 0.53
C ALA A 276 3.41 14.85 -0.66
N ASN A 277 2.70 13.79 -1.04
CA ASN A 277 3.04 12.95 -2.19
C ASN A 277 2.36 13.43 -3.48
N LYS A 278 2.59 12.69 -4.56
CA LYS A 278 2.01 12.95 -5.88
C LYS A 278 0.60 12.33 -5.96
N TRP A 279 -0.37 13.07 -6.45
CA TRP A 279 -1.78 12.67 -6.54
C TRP A 279 -2.00 11.33 -7.28
N HIS A 280 -1.25 11.08 -8.38
CA HIS A 280 -1.41 9.88 -9.21
C HIS A 280 -1.09 8.57 -8.47
N VAL A 281 -0.29 8.62 -7.41
CA VAL A 281 -0.01 7.45 -6.54
C VAL A 281 -1.30 6.90 -5.92
N TYR A 282 -2.25 7.78 -5.62
CA TYR A 282 -3.52 7.43 -4.99
C TYR A 282 -4.66 7.25 -5.99
N ALA A 283 -4.68 8.09 -7.03
CA ALA A 283 -5.73 8.09 -8.05
C ALA A 283 -5.81 6.75 -8.80
N GLY A 284 -4.68 6.24 -9.27
CA GLY A 284 -4.63 4.97 -9.99
C GLY A 284 -5.21 3.81 -9.17
N LEU A 285 -4.77 3.68 -7.91
CA LEU A 285 -5.26 2.67 -6.99
C LEU A 285 -6.77 2.81 -6.71
N ALA A 286 -7.26 4.03 -6.50
CA ALA A 286 -8.66 4.27 -6.17
C ALA A 286 -9.61 4.08 -7.38
N ILE A 287 -9.21 4.58 -8.55
CA ILE A 287 -10.07 4.64 -9.75
C ILE A 287 -10.00 3.36 -10.57
N LEU A 288 -8.83 2.75 -10.72
CA LEU A 288 -8.62 1.61 -11.61
C LEU A 288 -8.75 0.25 -10.91
N ASN A 289 -8.67 0.23 -9.57
CA ASN A 289 -8.86 -1.00 -8.82
C ASN A 289 -10.36 -1.31 -8.68
N PRO A 290 -10.87 -2.43 -9.23
CA PRO A 290 -12.31 -2.75 -9.19
C PRO A 290 -12.85 -2.88 -7.76
N ALA A 291 -12.07 -3.42 -6.82
CA ALA A 291 -12.47 -3.58 -5.42
C ALA A 291 -12.49 -2.24 -4.67
N ALA A 292 -11.59 -1.32 -5.00
CA ALA A 292 -11.46 -0.04 -4.30
C ALA A 292 -12.72 0.83 -4.43
N LYS A 293 -13.33 0.87 -5.62
CA LYS A 293 -14.57 1.65 -5.85
C LYS A 293 -15.70 1.24 -4.90
N MET A 294 -15.87 -0.06 -4.69
CA MET A 294 -16.91 -0.59 -3.80
C MET A 294 -16.62 -0.20 -2.35
N GLN A 295 -15.38 -0.30 -1.93
CA GLN A 295 -14.98 -0.01 -0.54
C GLN A 295 -15.03 1.47 -0.22
N ILE A 296 -14.55 2.33 -1.11
CA ILE A 296 -14.60 3.79 -0.93
C ILE A 296 -16.07 4.25 -0.90
N ARG A 297 -16.93 3.66 -1.73
CA ARG A 297 -18.38 3.92 -1.68
C ARG A 297 -18.99 3.50 -0.35
N GLN A 298 -18.67 2.28 0.13
CA GLN A 298 -19.17 1.80 1.42
C GLN A 298 -18.67 2.67 2.58
N TYR A 299 -17.42 3.12 2.55
CA TYR A 299 -16.91 4.02 3.58
C TYR A 299 -17.69 5.34 3.62
N ALA A 300 -17.89 5.98 2.46
CA ALA A 300 -18.67 7.21 2.37
C ALA A 300 -20.13 7.01 2.81
N GLN A 301 -20.70 5.83 2.54
CA GLN A 301 -22.03 5.46 3.01
C GLN A 301 -22.03 5.27 4.54
N SER A 302 -21.06 4.57 5.10
CA SER A 302 -20.91 4.37 6.55
C SER A 302 -20.77 5.71 7.29
N VAL A 303 -19.91 6.63 6.79
CA VAL A 303 -19.81 8.01 7.33
C VAL A 303 -21.17 8.69 7.30
N THR A 304 -21.87 8.66 6.17
CA THR A 304 -23.16 9.34 6.00
C THR A 304 -24.23 8.78 6.92
N GLU A 305 -24.32 7.46 7.05
CA GLU A 305 -25.35 6.80 7.87
C GLU A 305 -25.10 7.04 9.37
N LEU A 306 -23.86 6.93 9.82
CA LEU A 306 -23.50 7.23 11.21
C LEU A 306 -23.77 8.70 11.52
N PHE A 307 -23.41 9.63 10.65
CA PHE A 307 -23.68 11.05 10.82
C PHE A 307 -25.18 11.36 10.89
N LYS A 308 -26.03 10.69 10.11
CA LYS A 308 -27.48 10.81 10.21
C LYS A 308 -28.02 10.36 11.56
N LEU A 309 -27.49 9.27 12.12
CA LEU A 309 -27.89 8.82 13.46
C LEU A 309 -27.48 9.84 14.54
N MET A 310 -26.29 10.46 14.39
CA MET A 310 -25.83 11.53 15.27
C MET A 310 -26.75 12.75 15.18
N LEU A 311 -27.12 13.18 13.97
CA LEU A 311 -28.03 14.34 13.77
C LEU A 311 -29.43 14.09 14.31
N GLY A 312 -29.94 12.86 14.17
CA GLY A 312 -31.26 12.48 14.66
C GLY A 312 -31.33 12.19 16.16
N GLY A 313 -30.17 12.20 16.86
CA GLY A 313 -30.11 11.82 18.28
C GLY A 313 -30.47 10.36 18.55
N HIS A 314 -30.32 9.46 17.55
CA HIS A 314 -30.67 8.04 17.63
C HIS A 314 -29.64 7.26 18.44
N ARG A 315 -29.50 7.57 19.73
CA ARG A 315 -28.45 7.07 20.64
C ARG A 315 -28.34 5.54 20.65
N GLU A 316 -29.44 4.85 20.89
CA GLU A 316 -29.42 3.38 21.06
C GLU A 316 -29.03 2.68 19.75
N GLU A 317 -29.57 3.13 18.63
CA GLU A 317 -29.26 2.57 17.32
C GLU A 317 -27.80 2.81 16.93
N PHE A 318 -27.30 4.04 17.18
CA PHE A 318 -25.91 4.42 16.93
C PHE A 318 -24.93 3.55 17.76
N ARG A 319 -25.17 3.45 19.09
CA ARG A 319 -24.35 2.65 20.00
C ARG A 319 -24.38 1.16 19.62
N ALA A 320 -25.56 0.61 19.37
CA ALA A 320 -25.72 -0.79 18.99
C ALA A 320 -24.98 -1.11 17.70
N ARG A 321 -25.09 -0.23 16.68
CA ARG A 321 -24.42 -0.40 15.39
C ARG A 321 -22.90 -0.37 15.51
N VAL A 322 -22.35 0.63 16.21
CA VAL A 322 -20.89 0.77 16.37
C VAL A 322 -20.32 -0.40 17.18
N LYS A 323 -20.98 -0.79 18.30
CA LYS A 323 -20.55 -1.94 19.11
C LYS A 323 -20.61 -3.26 18.31
N ALA A 324 -21.66 -3.48 17.53
CA ALA A 324 -21.77 -4.67 16.67
C ALA A 324 -20.66 -4.72 15.62
N ALA A 325 -20.37 -3.60 14.98
CA ALA A 325 -19.26 -3.49 14.02
C ALA A 325 -17.92 -3.79 14.69
N GLY A 326 -17.64 -3.18 15.86
CA GLY A 326 -16.43 -3.45 16.63
C GLY A 326 -16.27 -4.90 17.03
N ALA A 327 -17.33 -5.53 17.56
CA ALA A 327 -17.34 -6.93 17.92
C ALA A 327 -17.11 -7.88 16.73
N ALA A 328 -17.59 -7.52 15.55
CA ALA A 328 -17.39 -8.31 14.34
C ALA A 328 -15.96 -8.21 13.78
N VAL A 329 -15.37 -7.01 13.81
CA VAL A 329 -14.03 -6.73 13.25
C VAL A 329 -12.92 -7.12 14.22
N PHE A 330 -13.07 -6.82 15.52
CA PHE A 330 -12.06 -7.06 16.56
C PHE A 330 -12.40 -8.25 17.45
N LYS A 331 -12.82 -9.39 16.89
CA LYS A 331 -13.22 -10.60 17.62
C LYS A 331 -12.19 -10.97 18.69
N SER A 332 -12.67 -11.20 19.92
CA SER A 332 -11.90 -11.77 21.01
C SER A 332 -11.47 -13.20 20.65
N GLY A 333 -10.19 -13.44 20.46
CA GLY A 333 -9.67 -14.80 20.18
C GLY A 333 -8.57 -14.89 19.14
N THR A 334 -8.38 -13.89 18.32
CA THR A 334 -7.17 -13.78 17.49
C THR A 334 -6.06 -13.25 18.37
N THR A 335 -5.15 -14.13 18.78
CA THR A 335 -3.85 -13.93 19.42
C THR A 335 -3.68 -12.61 20.16
N GLN A 336 -3.25 -12.66 21.43
CA GLN A 336 -2.75 -11.52 22.20
C GLN A 336 -1.61 -10.81 21.45
N HIS A 337 -1.94 -10.09 20.38
CA HIS A 337 -1.04 -9.07 19.89
C HIS A 337 -1.15 -7.91 20.89
N GLU A 338 -0.02 -7.52 21.47
CA GLU A 338 0.06 -6.23 22.17
C GLU A 338 -0.56 -5.17 21.28
N LEU A 339 -1.39 -4.30 21.88
CA LEU A 339 -1.96 -3.14 21.19
C LEU A 339 -0.89 -2.48 20.35
N LEU A 340 -1.12 -2.38 19.05
CA LEU A 340 -0.14 -1.90 18.07
C LEU A 340 0.39 -0.50 18.44
N LEU A 341 -0.38 0.29 19.22
CA LEU A 341 -0.02 1.63 19.61
C LEU A 341 -0.60 1.99 20.99
N GLN A 342 0.26 2.49 21.89
CA GLN A 342 -0.11 3.06 23.17
C GLN A 342 -0.10 4.60 23.08
N ASP A 343 -0.98 5.30 23.83
CA ASP A 343 -1.13 6.76 23.78
C ASP A 343 0.18 7.50 24.05
N GLU A 344 0.99 7.04 25.00
CA GLU A 344 2.27 7.68 25.36
C GLU A 344 3.28 7.68 24.21
N VAL A 345 3.17 6.69 23.31
CA VAL A 345 4.02 6.64 22.12
C VAL A 345 3.54 7.62 21.06
N LEU A 346 2.22 7.82 20.97
CA LEU A 346 1.60 8.67 19.96
C LEU A 346 1.74 10.16 20.27
N ASP A 347 1.79 10.54 21.55
CA ASP A 347 1.91 11.93 22.00
C ASP A 347 3.24 12.58 21.59
N GLN A 348 4.29 11.77 21.37
CA GLN A 348 5.60 12.24 20.93
C GLN A 348 5.58 12.85 19.50
N PHE A 349 4.54 12.60 18.71
CA PHE A 349 4.46 13.00 17.30
C PHE A 349 3.51 14.19 17.08
N SER A 350 3.28 14.99 18.12
CA SER A 350 2.38 16.16 18.03
C SER A 350 2.97 17.29 17.19
N LEU A 351 2.16 17.81 16.26
CA LEU A 351 2.41 19.06 15.55
C LEU A 351 1.88 20.28 16.35
N SER A 352 1.05 20.03 17.37
CA SER A 352 0.44 21.06 18.22
C SER A 352 1.43 21.48 19.31
N LYS A 353 2.18 22.55 19.07
CA LYS A 353 3.13 23.08 20.06
C LYS A 353 2.40 23.92 21.09
N GLY A 354 2.44 23.51 22.37
CA GLY A 354 1.95 24.28 23.50
C GLY A 354 0.46 24.23 23.79
N MET A 355 -0.29 23.38 23.09
CA MET A 355 -1.69 23.09 23.42
C MET A 355 -1.74 21.84 24.30
N SER A 356 -2.10 22.02 25.57
CA SER A 356 -2.25 20.92 26.54
C SER A 356 -3.71 20.56 26.81
N GLU A 357 -4.64 21.41 26.41
CA GLU A 357 -6.06 21.20 26.66
C GLU A 357 -6.68 20.36 25.52
N ARG A 358 -7.14 19.16 25.88
CA ARG A 358 -7.82 18.23 24.96
C ARG A 358 -9.30 18.52 24.97
N MET A 359 -9.88 18.76 23.79
CA MET A 359 -11.34 18.85 23.64
C MET A 359 -11.94 17.51 23.18
N PRO A 360 -13.20 17.25 23.53
CA PRO A 360 -13.90 16.04 23.11
C PRO A 360 -13.91 15.84 21.59
N ASN A 361 -13.74 14.60 21.14
CA ASN A 361 -13.82 14.23 19.72
C ASN A 361 -14.59 12.92 19.55
N ASN A 362 -15.55 12.89 18.64
CA ASN A 362 -16.38 11.72 18.36
C ASN A 362 -15.70 10.68 17.43
N HIS A 363 -14.53 10.99 16.90
CA HIS A 363 -13.77 10.12 16.02
C HIS A 363 -14.59 9.46 14.88
N LEU A 364 -15.55 10.16 14.28
CA LEU A 364 -16.45 9.65 13.24
C LEU A 364 -15.70 8.90 12.13
N SER A 365 -14.50 9.34 11.77
CA SER A 365 -13.68 8.69 10.75
C SER A 365 -13.25 7.25 11.13
N LEU A 366 -12.95 7.02 12.42
CA LEU A 366 -12.61 5.70 12.96
C LEU A 366 -13.86 4.82 13.13
N LEU A 367 -14.95 5.38 13.61
CA LEU A 367 -16.21 4.63 13.71
C LEU A 367 -16.68 4.16 12.33
N ALA A 368 -16.58 5.03 11.34
CA ALA A 368 -17.01 4.74 9.97
C ALA A 368 -16.14 3.68 9.25
N ILE A 369 -14.82 3.63 9.51
CA ILE A 369 -13.98 2.60 8.88
C ILE A 369 -14.30 1.22 9.45
N VAL A 370 -14.58 1.10 10.74
CA VAL A 370 -14.97 -0.17 11.35
C VAL A 370 -16.35 -0.61 10.86
N ASP A 371 -17.30 0.31 10.74
CA ASP A 371 -18.61 0.03 10.13
C ASP A 371 -18.46 -0.42 8.66
N CYS A 372 -17.59 0.22 7.90
CA CYS A 372 -17.27 -0.16 6.52
C CYS A 372 -16.68 -1.58 6.45
N TRP A 373 -15.69 -1.91 7.28
CA TRP A 373 -15.11 -3.25 7.34
C TRP A 373 -16.17 -4.30 7.70
N TRP A 374 -17.00 -4.01 8.71
CA TRP A 374 -18.09 -4.91 9.10
C TRP A 374 -19.08 -5.16 7.95
N LYS A 375 -19.54 -4.11 7.26
CA LYS A 375 -20.49 -4.20 6.15
C LYS A 375 -19.95 -5.01 4.96
N LEU A 376 -18.66 -4.96 4.73
CA LEU A 376 -17.99 -5.67 3.64
C LEU A 376 -17.40 -7.03 4.06
N GLY A 377 -17.51 -7.40 5.35
CA GLY A 377 -16.93 -8.64 5.87
C GLY A 377 -15.39 -8.64 5.81
N ILE A 378 -14.76 -7.47 5.93
CA ILE A 378 -13.30 -7.32 5.93
C ILE A 378 -12.77 -7.52 7.33
N VAL A 379 -11.82 -8.43 7.48
CA VAL A 379 -11.01 -8.62 8.69
C VAL A 379 -9.61 -8.04 8.43
N PRO A 380 -9.30 -6.83 8.93
CA PRO A 380 -8.06 -6.15 8.55
C PRO A 380 -6.78 -6.91 8.92
N TYR A 381 -6.83 -7.79 9.92
CA TYR A 381 -5.70 -8.62 10.34
C TYR A 381 -5.29 -9.68 9.31
N ASP A 382 -6.22 -10.16 8.48
CA ASP A 382 -5.95 -11.18 7.46
C ASP A 382 -5.01 -10.65 6.36
N HIS A 383 -4.83 -9.34 6.30
CA HIS A 383 -4.04 -8.65 5.28
C HIS A 383 -2.73 -8.03 5.80
N MET A 384 -2.35 -8.33 7.06
CA MET A 384 -1.19 -7.72 7.72
C MET A 384 0.13 -7.95 6.97
N ILE A 385 0.29 -9.08 6.29
CA ILE A 385 1.50 -9.40 5.53
C ILE A 385 1.73 -8.43 4.37
N CYS A 386 0.65 -7.93 3.76
CA CYS A 386 0.69 -6.97 2.66
C CYS A 386 0.36 -5.54 3.11
N SER A 387 0.31 -5.30 4.42
CA SER A 387 -0.07 -4.00 4.94
C SER A 387 1.06 -2.97 4.81
N THR A 388 0.69 -1.76 4.43
CA THR A 388 1.61 -0.61 4.49
C THR A 388 1.75 -0.09 5.91
N PRO A 389 2.86 0.61 6.24
CA PRO A 389 3.00 1.26 7.54
C PRO A 389 1.85 2.24 7.87
N LEU A 390 1.31 2.94 6.87
CA LEU A 390 0.15 3.83 7.05
C LEU A 390 -1.10 3.07 7.50
N PHE A 391 -1.36 1.92 6.87
CA PHE A 391 -2.49 1.07 7.25
C PHE A 391 -2.33 0.51 8.67
N ARG A 392 -1.12 0.10 9.04
CA ARG A 392 -0.84 -0.41 10.40
C ARG A 392 -1.08 0.65 11.46
N LEU A 393 -0.68 1.90 11.19
CA LEU A 393 -0.98 3.04 12.07
C LEU A 393 -2.48 3.26 12.21
N TRP A 394 -3.17 3.28 11.09
CA TRP A 394 -4.63 3.46 11.05
C TRP A 394 -5.36 2.35 11.80
N LEU A 395 -4.99 1.10 11.54
CA LEU A 395 -5.53 -0.06 12.24
C LEU A 395 -5.23 0.01 13.75
N GLY A 396 -3.99 0.39 14.12
CA GLY A 396 -3.57 0.46 15.52
C GLY A 396 -4.37 1.47 16.34
N VAL A 397 -4.58 2.70 15.84
CA VAL A 397 -5.41 3.70 16.55
C VAL A 397 -6.89 3.32 16.56
N THR A 398 -7.35 2.63 15.52
CA THR A 398 -8.73 2.12 15.46
C THR A 398 -8.93 1.01 16.49
N GLU A 399 -8.01 0.06 16.56
CA GLU A 399 -8.01 -1.01 17.54
C GLU A 399 -7.96 -0.46 18.97
N TYR A 400 -7.08 0.51 19.23
CA TYR A 400 -6.96 1.17 20.54
C TYR A 400 -8.30 1.76 20.98
N LEU A 401 -8.98 2.52 20.10
CA LEU A 401 -10.29 3.08 20.39
C LEU A 401 -11.32 1.99 20.73
N PHE A 402 -11.41 0.95 19.92
CA PHE A 402 -12.47 -0.06 20.07
C PHE A 402 -12.23 -1.07 21.20
N ARG A 403 -10.99 -1.26 21.63
CA ARG A 403 -10.64 -2.13 22.75
C ARG A 403 -10.62 -1.42 24.09
N ASN A 404 -10.61 -0.08 24.11
CA ASN A 404 -10.77 0.72 25.32
C ASN A 404 -12.25 1.06 25.50
N GLU A 405 -12.94 0.28 26.35
CA GLU A 405 -14.40 0.38 26.51
C GLU A 405 -14.82 1.74 27.06
N ASP A 406 -14.05 2.30 27.99
CA ASP A 406 -14.34 3.62 28.59
C ASP A 406 -14.22 4.72 27.53
N LEU A 407 -13.12 4.72 26.77
CA LEU A 407 -12.90 5.68 25.69
C LEU A 407 -13.97 5.54 24.59
N LEU A 408 -14.32 4.30 24.20
CA LEU A 408 -15.35 4.06 23.20
C LEU A 408 -16.71 4.59 23.68
N ASN A 409 -17.09 4.35 24.94
CA ASN A 409 -18.35 4.84 25.49
C ASN A 409 -18.37 6.37 25.54
N GLU A 410 -17.27 7.02 25.96
CA GLU A 410 -17.11 8.47 25.94
C GLU A 410 -17.31 9.03 24.52
N VAL A 411 -16.63 8.44 23.52
CA VAL A 411 -16.73 8.82 22.11
C VAL A 411 -18.16 8.69 21.57
N LEU A 412 -18.88 7.64 21.96
CA LEU A 412 -20.27 7.43 21.55
C LEU A 412 -21.23 8.45 22.19
N ASP A 413 -20.97 8.88 23.43
CA ASP A 413 -21.76 9.93 24.08
C ASP A 413 -21.46 11.30 23.45
N ILE A 414 -20.19 11.64 23.23
CA ILE A 414 -19.78 12.88 22.52
C ILE A 414 -20.43 12.94 21.13
N ALA A 415 -20.49 11.83 20.41
CA ALA A 415 -21.07 11.79 19.07
C ALA A 415 -22.56 12.20 19.04
N ILE A 416 -23.28 11.94 20.09
CA ILE A 416 -24.72 12.26 20.21
C ILE A 416 -24.95 13.60 20.88
N ASP A 417 -24.25 13.85 21.99
CA ASP A 417 -24.59 14.98 22.91
C ASP A 417 -23.82 16.25 22.57
N ASP A 418 -22.59 16.15 22.03
CA ASP A 418 -21.79 17.33 21.72
C ASP A 418 -22.02 17.81 20.29
N ASN A 419 -22.61 18.97 20.16
CA ASN A 419 -22.85 19.65 18.88
C ASN A 419 -21.78 20.70 18.53
N THR A 420 -20.77 20.91 19.37
CA THR A 420 -19.77 21.98 19.22
C THR A 420 -19.06 21.92 17.87
N PHE A 421 -18.75 20.73 17.41
CA PHE A 421 -18.01 20.48 16.16
C PHE A 421 -18.84 19.78 15.08
N ARG A 422 -20.16 19.92 15.14
CA ARG A 422 -21.07 19.25 14.19
C ARG A 422 -20.88 19.72 12.75
N SER A 423 -20.46 20.96 12.55
CA SER A 423 -20.09 21.48 11.22
C SER A 423 -18.86 20.76 10.64
N ASP A 424 -17.89 20.38 11.49
CA ASP A 424 -16.70 19.65 11.03
C ASP A 424 -17.09 18.24 10.57
N ASP A 425 -18.00 17.57 11.29
CA ASP A 425 -18.53 16.27 10.91
C ASP A 425 -19.34 16.34 9.61
N LEU A 426 -20.06 17.44 9.37
CA LEU A 426 -20.77 17.70 8.13
C LEU A 426 -19.82 17.84 6.96
N GLU A 427 -18.78 18.65 7.08
CA GLU A 427 -17.77 18.83 6.02
C GLU A 427 -17.01 17.53 5.74
N PHE A 428 -16.72 16.75 6.79
CA PHE A 428 -16.12 15.44 6.62
C PHE A 428 -17.04 14.47 5.85
N THR A 429 -18.34 14.50 6.13
CA THR A 429 -19.33 13.69 5.44
C THR A 429 -19.45 14.09 3.95
N PHE A 430 -19.48 15.38 3.65
CA PHE A 430 -19.46 15.87 2.28
C PHE A 430 -18.18 15.50 1.54
N ALA A 431 -17.02 15.65 2.20
CA ALA A 431 -15.75 15.27 1.63
C ALA A 431 -15.68 13.79 1.27
N ALA A 432 -16.10 12.89 2.18
CA ALA A 432 -16.11 11.46 1.95
C ALA A 432 -17.00 11.08 0.74
N ARG A 433 -18.18 11.67 0.62
CA ARG A 433 -19.06 11.48 -0.54
C ARG A 433 -18.45 12.01 -1.82
N ALA A 434 -17.90 13.22 -1.80
CA ALA A 434 -17.30 13.84 -2.96
C ALA A 434 -16.09 13.06 -3.52
N TRP A 435 -15.24 12.50 -2.65
CA TRP A 435 -14.16 11.61 -3.06
C TRP A 435 -14.70 10.29 -3.63
N SER A 436 -15.73 9.71 -2.99
CA SER A 436 -16.38 8.49 -3.48
C SER A 436 -17.00 8.66 -4.86
N GLU A 437 -17.64 9.79 -5.13
CA GLU A 437 -18.22 10.09 -6.45
C GLU A 437 -17.14 10.31 -7.51
N CYS A 438 -16.09 11.08 -7.21
CA CYS A 438 -14.95 11.30 -8.09
C CYS A 438 -14.31 9.96 -8.52
N VAL A 439 -14.10 9.03 -7.58
CA VAL A 439 -13.59 7.69 -7.85
C VAL A 439 -14.58 6.87 -8.68
N SER A 440 -15.87 6.94 -8.37
CA SER A 440 -16.92 6.18 -9.05
C SER A 440 -17.07 6.57 -10.52
N PHE A 441 -16.95 7.86 -10.82
CA PHE A 441 -16.98 8.38 -12.19
C PHE A 441 -15.68 8.14 -12.96
N GLY A 442 -14.60 7.78 -12.27
CA GLY A 442 -13.30 7.57 -12.91
C GLY A 442 -12.64 8.86 -13.40
N ASP A 443 -12.96 9.99 -12.78
CA ASP A 443 -12.51 11.32 -13.21
C ASP A 443 -11.13 11.66 -12.61
N PHE A 444 -10.08 11.34 -13.33
CA PHE A 444 -8.71 11.64 -12.96
C PHE A 444 -8.42 13.15 -12.87
N ALA A 445 -9.02 13.96 -13.74
CA ALA A 445 -8.81 15.39 -13.74
C ALA A 445 -9.38 16.04 -12.48
N SER A 446 -10.63 15.73 -12.15
CA SER A 446 -11.25 16.18 -10.89
C SER A 446 -10.52 15.65 -9.65
N TYR A 447 -10.01 14.41 -9.71
CA TYR A 447 -9.22 13.85 -8.61
C TYR A 447 -7.94 14.65 -8.38
N ARG A 448 -7.19 14.93 -9.45
CA ARG A 448 -5.97 15.75 -9.41
C ARG A 448 -6.25 17.15 -8.87
N ASP A 449 -7.22 17.85 -9.46
CA ASP A 449 -7.51 19.25 -9.13
C ASP A 449 -7.94 19.39 -7.66
N ARG A 450 -8.75 18.46 -7.14
CA ARG A 450 -9.10 18.38 -5.72
C ARG A 450 -7.88 18.14 -4.85
N PHE A 451 -7.05 17.17 -5.22
CA PHE A 451 -5.84 16.82 -4.47
C PHE A 451 -4.87 18.00 -4.38
N GLU A 452 -4.53 18.61 -5.53
CA GLU A 452 -3.56 19.70 -5.62
C GLU A 452 -4.04 20.97 -4.89
N LYS A 453 -5.35 21.24 -4.87
CA LYS A 453 -5.94 22.33 -4.09
C LYS A 453 -5.66 22.15 -2.59
N ILE A 454 -5.93 20.98 -2.04
CA ILE A 454 -5.70 20.67 -0.63
C ILE A 454 -4.20 20.59 -0.32
N GLN A 455 -3.42 20.01 -1.22
CA GLN A 455 -1.96 19.97 -1.13
C GLN A 455 -1.37 21.38 -0.97
N SER A 456 -1.79 22.32 -1.81
CA SER A 456 -1.33 23.69 -1.75
C SER A 456 -1.64 24.40 -0.44
N TYR A 457 -2.81 24.11 0.15
CA TYR A 457 -3.23 24.64 1.44
C TYR A 457 -2.31 24.19 2.59
N PHE A 458 -1.91 22.92 2.59
CA PHE A 458 -1.06 22.36 3.65
C PHE A 458 0.45 22.43 3.37
N ALA A 459 0.86 22.83 2.18
CA ALA A 459 2.25 22.84 1.73
C ALA A 459 3.25 23.44 2.74
N PRO A 460 2.95 24.54 3.45
CA PRO A 460 3.88 25.14 4.41
C PRO A 460 4.29 24.20 5.56
N ARG A 461 3.47 23.19 5.87
CA ARG A 461 3.70 22.24 6.98
C ARG A 461 4.34 20.91 6.56
N PHE A 462 4.45 20.63 5.29
CA PHE A 462 4.95 19.34 4.81
C PHE A 462 6.36 18.99 5.30
N PRO A 463 7.36 19.91 5.36
CA PRO A 463 8.70 19.53 5.82
C PRO A 463 8.68 18.94 7.25
N GLU A 464 7.95 19.57 8.16
CA GLU A 464 7.83 19.11 9.55
C GLU A 464 6.99 17.83 9.65
N ALA A 465 5.85 17.78 8.97
CA ALA A 465 4.96 16.63 8.98
C ALA A 465 5.61 15.38 8.39
N VAL A 466 6.36 15.51 7.29
CA VAL A 466 7.08 14.38 6.68
C VAL A 466 8.17 13.85 7.61
N ARG A 467 8.92 14.72 8.28
CA ARG A 467 9.92 14.31 9.27
C ARG A 467 9.26 13.52 10.41
N LEU A 468 8.25 14.08 11.07
CA LEU A 468 7.55 13.42 12.18
C LEU A 468 6.86 12.12 11.75
N GLY A 469 6.22 12.11 10.59
CA GLY A 469 5.59 10.92 10.03
C GLY A 469 6.60 9.80 9.72
N ASN A 470 7.81 10.13 9.27
CA ASN A 470 8.88 9.15 9.07
C ASN A 470 9.39 8.59 10.40
N GLU A 471 9.57 9.42 11.42
CA GLU A 471 9.96 8.99 12.77
C GLU A 471 8.89 8.06 13.39
N MET A 472 7.62 8.42 13.27
CA MET A 472 6.50 7.61 13.72
C MET A 472 6.50 6.23 13.04
N MET A 473 6.64 6.19 11.71
CA MET A 473 6.67 4.93 10.97
C MET A 473 7.87 4.06 11.33
N LYS A 474 9.04 4.66 11.54
CA LYS A 474 10.22 3.93 11.98
C LYS A 474 9.97 3.28 13.35
N THR A 475 9.43 4.02 14.30
CA THR A 475 9.10 3.52 15.66
C THR A 475 8.17 2.31 15.61
N ILE A 476 7.20 2.31 14.69
CA ILE A 476 6.24 1.20 14.53
C ILE A 476 6.89 0.00 13.86
N LEU A 477 7.68 0.22 12.82
CA LEU A 477 8.41 -0.87 12.16
C LEU A 477 9.37 -1.57 13.12
N ASP A 478 10.10 -0.81 13.94
CA ASP A 478 11.04 -1.34 14.93
C ASP A 478 10.31 -2.19 15.98
N LYS A 479 9.16 -1.74 16.48
CA LYS A 479 8.33 -2.50 17.44
C LYS A 479 7.74 -3.78 16.83
N THR A 480 7.21 -3.71 15.62
CA THR A 480 6.63 -4.90 14.95
C THR A 480 7.68 -5.94 14.58
N THR A 481 8.92 -5.54 14.31
CA THR A 481 10.02 -6.47 14.02
C THR A 481 10.48 -7.18 15.31
N THR A 482 10.53 -6.50 16.44
CA THR A 482 10.92 -7.07 17.74
C THR A 482 9.92 -8.12 18.23
N THR A 483 8.62 -7.90 18.03
CA THR A 483 7.55 -8.85 18.43
C THR A 483 7.62 -10.15 17.63
N THR A 484 7.95 -10.07 16.33
CA THR A 484 8.10 -11.27 15.48
C THR A 484 9.30 -12.13 15.92
N TYR A 485 10.39 -11.53 16.38
CA TYR A 485 11.57 -12.26 16.89
C TYR A 485 11.30 -12.92 18.24
N ALA A 486 10.57 -12.28 19.15
CA ALA A 486 10.25 -12.82 20.47
C ALA A 486 9.37 -14.07 20.38
N THR A 487 8.43 -14.11 19.46
CA THR A 487 7.55 -15.28 19.22
C THR A 487 8.33 -16.48 18.65
N THR A 488 9.35 -16.25 17.82
CA THR A 488 10.16 -17.31 17.22
C THR A 488 11.15 -17.91 18.22
N VAL A 489 11.70 -17.12 19.16
CA VAL A 489 12.66 -17.60 20.18
C VAL A 489 11.95 -18.41 21.27
N ASN A 490 10.72 -18.07 21.64
CA ASN A 490 9.96 -18.83 22.65
C ASN A 490 9.40 -20.16 22.12
N ALA A 491 9.26 -20.34 20.81
CA ALA A 491 8.84 -21.61 20.20
C ALA A 491 9.97 -22.65 20.11
N THR A 492 11.24 -22.24 20.19
CA THR A 492 12.42 -23.12 20.11
C THR A 492 12.99 -23.53 21.48
N SER A 493 12.49 -22.96 22.59
CA SER A 493 12.95 -23.29 23.96
C SER A 493 12.04 -24.24 24.73
N SER A 494 10.98 -24.78 24.11
CA SER A 494 10.03 -25.71 24.72
C SER A 494 9.87 -27.03 23.93
N SER A 495 10.95 -27.51 23.32
CA SER A 495 11.04 -28.86 22.76
C SER A 495 12.20 -29.63 23.37
#